data_ec8dbc28ba27ddada4dbba7f6b2c8280
#
_entry.id   ec8dbc28ba27ddada4dbba7f6b2c8280
#
_cell.length_a   1.000
_cell.length_b   1.000
_cell.length_c   1.000
_cell.angle_alpha   90.00
_cell.angle_beta   90.00
_cell.angle_gamma   90.00
#
_symmetry.space_group_name_H-M   'P 1'
#
loop_
_entity.id
_entity.type
_entity.pdbx_description
1 polymer ?
#
loop_
_entity_poly.entity_id
_entity_poly.type
_entity_poly.pdbx_seq_one_letter_code
_entity_poly.pdbx_strand_id
1 'polypeptide(L)'
;MENIVQVTGLTKNHAHLRALKGIDLTVGAGEIVGLVGENGAGKSTLISLLAGAARPDKGAMTLCGDNFAPQNEQDARSAGVGAVQQRFTMNGSLTVAEAIAGLGHGAQGERDEVLERAREVLRDAGVDLDPEAHISSLMRAEKALVEVLRVRMEDPQLVLMDEVAATFNDHEVATVHAITRQLARQGRGVIYITHRIDEVRSLADRVVVMREGAIKEEFVPREVGADQIVFSMLERALPERDRPGGHDHDDEALSVRGLSTDGGLSNVDLTLRRGEVLGLTGLRRAGMNELVGALVGVHPGQYEHLQVSGRDVSISSAQDAVELGIGYLSDSDDELNEAHEESVARMLRNDDPDPDAGFIREVTALREVVAQVKALHIKTHDIQGQVGKLSGGDQQKIALARWMSTDCDILILNHPTRGIDVGAKGDIYDMLTDLTSKGTSVLLISSEMSELLQWCHRILVMREGQIVSEQTNDQATEDTLMAAVTGQELPSHAVRKRHVADHAPRRRLPLRTDVRSECE
;
A
#
# COMPACT_ATOMS: atom_id res chain seq x y z
N MET A 1 0.81 25.74 -22.69
CA MET A 1 1.18 25.85 -21.28
C MET A 1 2.68 25.94 -21.21
N GLU A 2 3.21 26.75 -20.32
CA GLU A 2 4.67 26.83 -20.10
C GLU A 2 5.14 25.56 -19.39
N ASN A 3 6.20 24.94 -19.88
CA ASN A 3 6.73 23.72 -19.28
C ASN A 3 7.56 24.09 -18.04
N ILE A 4 7.20 23.54 -16.88
CA ILE A 4 8.01 23.65 -15.65
C ILE A 4 9.24 22.75 -15.75
N VAL A 5 9.06 21.49 -16.12
CA VAL A 5 10.18 20.59 -16.35
C VAL A 5 10.04 19.88 -17.68
N GLN A 6 11.17 19.75 -18.39
CA GLN A 6 11.27 18.92 -19.58
C GLN A 6 12.49 18.01 -19.47
N VAL A 7 12.26 16.74 -19.68
CA VAL A 7 13.26 15.67 -19.68
C VAL A 7 13.34 15.09 -21.09
N THR A 8 14.53 14.92 -21.64
CA THR A 8 14.72 14.42 -23.01
C THR A 8 15.80 13.35 -23.05
N GLY A 9 15.43 12.15 -23.50
CA GLY A 9 16.32 11.02 -23.71
C GLY A 9 17.08 10.56 -22.46
N LEU A 10 16.48 10.71 -21.25
CA LEU A 10 17.16 10.49 -19.99
C LEU A 10 17.46 9.00 -19.77
N THR A 11 18.73 8.66 -19.53
CA THR A 11 19.15 7.29 -19.24
C THR A 11 19.91 7.19 -17.93
N LYS A 12 19.76 6.06 -17.25
CA LYS A 12 20.50 5.72 -16.04
C LYS A 12 20.76 4.23 -15.94
N ASN A 13 22.01 3.88 -15.61
CA ASN A 13 22.41 2.51 -15.34
C ASN A 13 22.83 2.38 -13.87
N HIS A 14 22.45 1.29 -13.22
CA HIS A 14 22.92 0.89 -11.90
C HIS A 14 23.61 -0.47 -12.06
N ALA A 15 24.94 -0.52 -11.92
CA ALA A 15 25.74 -1.73 -12.14
C ALA A 15 25.37 -2.44 -13.47
N HIS A 16 24.63 -3.55 -13.40
CA HIS A 16 24.24 -4.35 -14.57
C HIS A 16 22.80 -4.07 -15.05
N LEU A 17 22.04 -3.23 -14.35
CA LEU A 17 20.65 -2.92 -14.65
C LEU A 17 20.52 -1.54 -15.30
N ARG A 18 19.92 -1.48 -16.48
CA ARG A 18 19.54 -0.22 -17.12
C ARG A 18 18.18 0.24 -16.55
N ALA A 19 18.25 1.11 -15.53
CA ALA A 19 17.09 1.58 -14.79
C ALA A 19 16.20 2.54 -15.60
N LEU A 20 16.83 3.39 -16.47
CA LEU A 20 16.10 4.26 -17.40
C LEU A 20 16.66 4.08 -18.82
N LYS A 21 15.74 3.94 -19.80
CA LYS A 21 16.06 3.56 -21.19
C LYS A 21 15.82 4.67 -22.21
N GLY A 22 15.90 5.94 -21.80
CA GLY A 22 15.64 7.10 -22.65
C GLY A 22 14.24 7.66 -22.38
N ILE A 23 14.09 8.29 -21.23
CA ILE A 23 12.81 8.88 -20.80
C ILE A 23 12.65 10.26 -21.42
N ASP A 24 11.51 10.50 -22.04
CA ASP A 24 11.02 11.81 -22.45
C ASP A 24 9.78 12.12 -21.60
N LEU A 25 9.82 13.22 -20.83
CA LEU A 25 8.72 13.62 -19.96
C LEU A 25 8.65 15.14 -19.88
N THR A 26 7.45 15.69 -19.92
CA THR A 26 7.20 17.11 -19.67
C THR A 26 6.17 17.26 -18.55
N VAL A 27 6.30 18.32 -17.74
CA VAL A 27 5.28 18.72 -16.76
C VAL A 27 5.02 20.21 -16.95
N GLY A 28 3.78 20.56 -17.19
CA GLY A 28 3.34 21.94 -17.37
C GLY A 28 3.13 22.70 -16.06
N ALA A 29 3.03 24.03 -16.17
CA ALA A 29 2.63 24.86 -15.04
C ALA A 29 1.20 24.54 -14.60
N GLY A 30 1.03 24.23 -13.31
CA GLY A 30 -0.25 23.85 -12.73
C GLY A 30 -0.70 22.42 -13.05
N GLU A 31 0.15 21.61 -13.68
CA GLU A 31 -0.16 20.24 -14.04
C GLU A 31 0.26 19.27 -12.92
N ILE A 32 -0.64 18.33 -12.59
CA ILE A 32 -0.35 17.19 -11.74
C ILE A 32 -0.20 15.96 -12.63
N VAL A 33 1.03 15.46 -12.76
CA VAL A 33 1.35 14.22 -13.49
C VAL A 33 1.42 13.07 -12.51
N GLY A 34 0.49 12.12 -12.61
CA GLY A 34 0.54 10.86 -11.89
C GLY A 34 1.53 9.91 -12.58
N LEU A 35 2.56 9.47 -11.88
CA LEU A 35 3.54 8.52 -12.39
C LEU A 35 3.32 7.14 -11.76
N VAL A 36 2.88 6.18 -12.55
CA VAL A 36 2.53 4.83 -12.10
C VAL A 36 3.37 3.76 -12.79
N GLY A 37 3.44 2.57 -12.20
CA GLY A 37 4.20 1.44 -12.73
C GLY A 37 4.57 0.45 -11.63
N GLU A 38 4.94 -0.78 -11.98
CA GLU A 38 5.41 -1.80 -11.02
C GLU A 38 6.67 -1.35 -10.26
N ASN A 39 6.98 -2.06 -9.17
CA ASN A 39 8.25 -1.91 -8.48
C ASN A 39 9.41 -2.28 -9.43
N GLY A 40 10.45 -1.44 -9.45
CA GLY A 40 11.54 -1.59 -10.41
C GLY A 40 11.28 -1.00 -11.80
N ALA A 41 10.14 -0.37 -12.06
CA ALA A 41 9.85 0.29 -13.34
C ALA A 41 10.73 1.51 -13.65
N GLY A 42 11.48 2.02 -12.66
CA GLY A 42 12.38 3.16 -12.80
C GLY A 42 11.85 4.48 -12.22
N LYS A 43 10.67 4.49 -11.59
CA LYS A 43 10.04 5.70 -11.03
C LYS A 43 10.95 6.43 -10.03
N SER A 44 11.40 5.75 -8.98
CA SER A 44 12.27 6.34 -7.95
C SER A 44 13.64 6.74 -8.51
N THR A 45 14.12 6.07 -9.57
CA THR A 45 15.33 6.51 -10.28
C THR A 45 15.10 7.85 -10.99
N LEU A 46 13.96 8.03 -11.66
CA LEU A 46 13.61 9.30 -12.31
C LEU A 46 13.51 10.43 -11.28
N ILE A 47 12.82 10.17 -10.15
CA ILE A 47 12.73 11.14 -9.04
C ILE A 47 14.13 11.49 -8.49
N SER A 48 15.00 10.49 -8.27
CA SER A 48 16.36 10.73 -7.77
C SER A 48 17.19 11.62 -8.70
N LEU A 49 16.99 11.51 -10.02
CA LEU A 49 17.64 12.39 -10.98
C LEU A 49 17.10 13.83 -10.93
N LEU A 50 15.78 13.99 -10.85
CA LEU A 50 15.12 15.30 -10.74
C LEU A 50 15.39 15.97 -9.40
N ALA A 51 15.47 15.20 -8.32
CA ALA A 51 15.81 15.69 -6.99
C ALA A 51 17.32 15.96 -6.79
N GLY A 52 18.18 15.62 -7.79
CA GLY A 52 19.62 15.82 -7.67
C GLY A 52 20.37 14.79 -6.82
N ALA A 53 19.68 13.75 -6.31
CA ALA A 53 20.29 12.66 -5.55
C ALA A 53 21.15 11.74 -6.42
N ALA A 54 20.91 11.72 -7.74
CA ALA A 54 21.69 10.99 -8.72
C ALA A 54 21.92 11.85 -9.98
N ARG A 55 22.86 11.42 -10.83
CA ARG A 55 23.13 12.08 -12.12
C ARG A 55 22.75 11.16 -13.27
N PRO A 56 22.18 11.71 -14.37
CA PRO A 56 21.90 10.93 -15.55
C PRO A 56 23.19 10.50 -16.26
N ASP A 57 23.16 9.36 -16.96
CA ASP A 57 24.27 8.94 -17.80
C ASP A 57 24.21 9.62 -19.17
N LYS A 58 23.00 9.84 -19.71
CA LYS A 58 22.71 10.56 -20.94
C LYS A 58 21.36 11.25 -20.85
N GLY A 59 21.14 12.19 -21.78
CA GLY A 59 19.93 12.98 -21.87
C GLY A 59 20.12 14.37 -21.29
N ALA A 60 19.06 15.17 -21.31
CA ALA A 60 19.05 16.54 -20.84
C ALA A 60 17.77 16.80 -20.02
N MET A 61 17.88 17.71 -19.06
CA MET A 61 16.75 18.22 -18.28
C MET A 61 16.73 19.75 -18.35
N THR A 62 15.56 20.35 -18.42
CA THR A 62 15.36 21.79 -18.23
C THR A 62 14.33 22.04 -17.14
N LEU A 63 14.49 23.12 -16.39
CA LEU A 63 13.55 23.58 -15.36
C LEU A 63 13.23 25.05 -15.66
N CYS A 64 11.95 25.37 -15.83
CA CYS A 64 11.48 26.71 -16.22
C CYS A 64 12.19 27.27 -17.49
N GLY A 65 12.55 26.39 -18.43
CA GLY A 65 13.27 26.74 -19.67
C GLY A 65 14.78 26.77 -19.55
N ASP A 66 15.34 26.81 -18.35
CA ASP A 66 16.78 26.84 -18.12
C ASP A 66 17.36 25.42 -18.05
N ASN A 67 18.65 25.27 -18.41
CA ASN A 67 19.33 23.99 -18.31
C ASN A 67 19.43 23.54 -16.84
N PHE A 68 18.95 22.34 -16.56
CA PHE A 68 18.85 21.78 -15.21
C PHE A 68 19.73 20.54 -15.08
N ALA A 69 20.86 20.67 -14.40
CA ALA A 69 21.84 19.61 -14.18
C ALA A 69 22.39 19.63 -12.75
N PRO A 70 21.55 19.35 -11.73
CA PRO A 70 21.93 19.45 -10.34
C PRO A 70 23.05 18.45 -10.00
N GLN A 71 23.99 18.89 -9.16
CA GLN A 71 25.12 18.07 -8.71
C GLN A 71 24.78 17.29 -7.43
N ASN A 72 23.81 17.78 -6.67
CA ASN A 72 23.31 17.23 -5.41
C ASN A 72 21.89 17.75 -5.14
N GLU A 73 21.25 17.26 -4.07
CA GLU A 73 19.88 17.65 -3.68
C GLU A 73 19.76 19.15 -3.33
N GLN A 74 20.81 19.75 -2.77
CA GLN A 74 20.80 21.17 -2.42
C GLN A 74 20.79 22.05 -3.69
N ASP A 75 21.49 21.66 -4.75
CA ASP A 75 21.45 22.35 -6.03
C ASP A 75 20.05 22.28 -6.65
N ALA A 76 19.42 21.10 -6.61
CA ALA A 76 18.04 20.91 -7.10
C ALA A 76 17.05 21.77 -6.32
N ARG A 77 17.15 21.78 -4.99
CA ARG A 77 16.32 22.62 -4.11
C ARG A 77 16.52 24.11 -4.42
N SER A 78 17.76 24.55 -4.56
CA SER A 78 18.08 25.96 -4.89
C SER A 78 17.57 26.37 -6.28
N ALA A 79 17.44 25.42 -7.20
CA ALA A 79 16.85 25.65 -8.52
C ALA A 79 15.31 25.67 -8.49
N GLY A 80 14.68 25.31 -7.37
CA GLY A 80 13.22 25.31 -7.19
C GLY A 80 12.56 23.94 -7.31
N VAL A 81 13.28 22.85 -7.00
CA VAL A 81 12.72 21.51 -6.90
C VAL A 81 12.48 21.16 -5.44
N GLY A 82 11.24 20.91 -5.04
CA GLY A 82 10.86 20.37 -3.74
C GLY A 82 10.56 18.89 -3.85
N ALA A 83 11.14 18.07 -2.97
CA ALA A 83 10.93 16.63 -2.99
C ALA A 83 10.47 16.12 -1.61
N VAL A 84 9.41 15.32 -1.62
CA VAL A 84 8.98 14.49 -0.49
C VAL A 84 9.33 13.06 -0.85
N GLN A 85 10.30 12.49 -0.13
CA GLN A 85 10.85 11.16 -0.43
C GLN A 85 10.19 10.09 0.44
N GLN A 86 10.20 8.85 -0.02
CA GLN A 86 9.67 7.68 0.67
C GLN A 86 10.35 7.42 2.04
N ARG A 87 11.64 7.77 2.17
CA ARG A 87 12.38 7.67 3.43
C ARG A 87 12.57 9.06 4.03
N PHE A 88 12.02 9.26 5.21
CA PHE A 88 12.15 10.52 5.95
C PHE A 88 13.51 10.59 6.62
N THR A 89 14.31 11.58 6.24
CA THR A 89 15.66 11.82 6.78
C THR A 89 15.70 13.01 7.75
N MET A 90 14.52 13.46 8.24
CA MET A 90 14.47 14.59 9.17
C MET A 90 15.14 14.27 10.51
N ASN A 91 15.86 15.26 11.04
CA ASN A 91 16.48 15.15 12.36
C ASN A 91 15.38 15.07 13.43
N GLY A 92 15.34 13.96 14.17
CA GLY A 92 14.33 13.68 15.20
C GLY A 92 14.32 14.67 16.38
N SER A 93 15.41 15.44 16.58
CA SER A 93 15.52 16.43 17.64
C SER A 93 14.90 17.80 17.30
N LEU A 94 14.51 18.04 16.04
CA LEU A 94 13.77 19.24 15.65
C LEU A 94 12.33 19.19 16.15
N THR A 95 11.76 20.35 16.42
CA THR A 95 10.31 20.49 16.58
C THR A 95 9.61 20.49 15.24
N VAL A 96 8.30 20.23 15.24
CA VAL A 96 7.44 20.34 14.04
C VAL A 96 7.59 21.71 13.39
N ALA A 97 7.58 22.79 14.20
CA ALA A 97 7.74 24.15 13.71
C ALA A 97 9.08 24.39 13.02
N GLU A 98 10.19 23.94 13.62
CA GLU A 98 11.53 24.04 13.05
C GLU A 98 11.66 23.24 11.76
N ALA A 99 11.07 22.04 11.73
CA ALA A 99 11.08 21.17 10.54
C ALA A 99 10.29 21.80 9.38
N ILE A 100 9.08 22.32 9.61
CA ILE A 100 8.26 23.01 8.60
C ILE A 100 8.98 24.25 8.07
N ALA A 101 9.64 25.03 8.94
CA ALA A 101 10.37 26.21 8.55
C ALA A 101 11.68 25.91 7.79
N GLY A 102 12.10 24.67 7.72
CA GLY A 102 13.37 24.28 7.08
C GLY A 102 14.62 24.74 7.83
N LEU A 103 14.49 25.06 9.12
CA LEU A 103 15.58 25.56 9.96
C LEU A 103 16.37 24.39 10.56
N GLY A 104 17.72 24.52 10.55
CA GLY A 104 18.59 23.68 11.36
C GLY A 104 18.64 24.18 12.82
N HIS A 105 19.13 23.34 13.75
CA HIS A 105 19.31 23.72 15.15
C HIS A 105 20.09 25.04 15.29
N GLY A 106 19.50 26.03 15.98
CA GLY A 106 20.21 27.19 16.50
C GLY A 106 19.74 28.58 16.08
N ALA A 107 18.67 28.76 15.36
CA ALA A 107 18.10 30.08 15.05
C ALA A 107 17.33 30.62 16.28
N GLN A 108 18.02 31.15 17.26
CA GLN A 108 17.48 31.58 18.57
C GLN A 108 16.76 32.95 18.54
N GLY A 109 16.80 33.70 17.47
CA GLY A 109 16.23 35.05 17.38
C GLY A 109 14.80 35.16 16.89
N GLU A 110 14.22 34.06 16.31
CA GLU A 110 12.94 34.08 15.58
C GLU A 110 12.00 32.96 16.04
N ARG A 111 12.20 32.40 17.23
CA ARG A 111 11.42 31.20 17.65
C ARG A 111 9.91 31.44 17.68
N ASP A 112 9.48 32.57 18.18
CA ASP A 112 8.04 32.90 18.28
C ASP A 112 7.43 33.13 16.88
N GLU A 113 8.17 33.74 15.96
CA GLU A 113 7.73 33.97 14.59
C GLU A 113 7.64 32.66 13.81
N VAL A 114 8.63 31.77 13.97
CA VAL A 114 8.63 30.41 13.38
C VAL A 114 7.46 29.59 13.91
N LEU A 115 7.18 29.68 15.20
CA LEU A 115 6.09 28.96 15.85
C LEU A 115 4.72 29.44 15.35
N GLU A 116 4.51 30.77 15.27
CA GLU A 116 3.27 31.32 14.76
C GLU A 116 3.04 30.97 13.28
N ARG A 117 4.08 31.05 12.48
CA ARG A 117 4.00 30.67 11.06
C ARG A 117 3.70 29.19 10.88
N ALA A 118 4.29 28.31 11.69
CA ALA A 118 3.98 26.88 11.67
C ALA A 118 2.53 26.61 12.08
N ARG A 119 2.00 27.32 13.09
CA ARG A 119 0.61 27.23 13.50
C ARG A 119 -0.36 27.63 12.38
N GLU A 120 -0.02 28.70 11.64
CA GLU A 120 -0.83 29.11 10.47
C GLU A 120 -0.83 28.02 9.40
N VAL A 121 0.33 27.50 9.06
CA VAL A 121 0.48 26.46 8.01
C VAL A 121 -0.27 25.17 8.37
N LEU A 122 -0.16 24.72 9.62
CA LEU A 122 -0.88 23.55 10.13
C LEU A 122 -2.40 23.76 10.09
N ARG A 123 -2.86 24.92 10.54
CA ARG A 123 -4.28 25.30 10.53
C ARG A 123 -4.84 25.37 9.11
N ASP A 124 -4.12 26.02 8.19
CA ASP A 124 -4.52 26.15 6.79
C ASP A 124 -4.58 24.82 6.07
N ALA A 125 -3.74 23.86 6.47
CA ALA A 125 -3.73 22.51 5.95
C ALA A 125 -4.76 21.59 6.62
N GLY A 126 -5.40 22.02 7.72
CA GLY A 126 -6.30 21.18 8.52
C GLY A 126 -5.58 20.05 9.23
N VAL A 127 -4.30 20.24 9.58
CA VAL A 127 -3.46 19.22 10.24
C VAL A 127 -3.37 19.54 11.74
N ASP A 128 -3.84 18.61 12.56
CA ASP A 128 -3.81 18.72 14.02
C ASP A 128 -2.51 18.11 14.58
N LEU A 129 -1.45 18.89 14.57
CA LEU A 129 -0.16 18.54 15.16
C LEU A 129 0.29 19.66 16.09
N ASP A 130 0.89 19.29 17.22
CA ASP A 130 1.54 20.25 18.12
C ASP A 130 2.85 20.77 17.48
N PRO A 131 2.93 22.07 17.16
CA PRO A 131 4.11 22.63 16.53
C PRO A 131 5.38 22.56 17.41
N GLU A 132 5.24 22.39 18.73
CA GLU A 132 6.35 22.22 19.67
C GLU A 132 6.74 20.75 19.90
N ALA A 133 5.96 19.78 19.39
CA ALA A 133 6.32 18.36 19.47
C ALA A 133 7.59 18.06 18.69
N HIS A 134 8.41 17.14 19.21
CA HIS A 134 9.62 16.70 18.51
C HIS A 134 9.29 15.71 17.40
N ILE A 135 10.02 15.80 16.29
CA ILE A 135 9.87 14.87 15.15
C ILE A 135 10.05 13.40 15.56
N SER A 136 10.92 13.12 16.54
CA SER A 136 11.12 11.76 17.06
C SER A 136 9.86 11.14 17.67
N SER A 137 8.97 11.95 18.25
CA SER A 137 7.71 11.48 18.87
C SER A 137 6.58 11.26 17.90
N LEU A 138 6.73 11.72 16.65
CA LEU A 138 5.70 11.61 15.63
C LEU A 138 5.64 10.22 15.01
N MET A 139 4.44 9.81 14.63
CA MET A 139 4.22 8.62 13.80
C MET A 139 4.72 8.85 12.36
N ARG A 140 4.91 7.78 11.61
CA ARG A 140 5.42 7.84 10.24
C ARG A 140 4.56 8.70 9.31
N ALA A 141 3.24 8.60 9.42
CA ALA A 141 2.31 9.43 8.64
C ALA A 141 2.39 10.92 9.01
N GLU A 142 2.50 11.24 10.31
CA GLU A 142 2.66 12.61 10.77
C GLU A 142 3.98 13.24 10.28
N LYS A 143 5.08 12.45 10.29
CA LYS A 143 6.37 12.87 9.70
C LYS A 143 6.23 13.19 8.21
N ALA A 144 5.48 12.36 7.47
CA ALA A 144 5.23 12.60 6.05
C ALA A 144 4.44 13.89 5.81
N LEU A 145 3.40 14.17 6.63
CA LEU A 145 2.65 15.42 6.56
C LEU A 145 3.54 16.64 6.84
N VAL A 146 4.41 16.57 7.85
CA VAL A 146 5.39 17.64 8.14
C VAL A 146 6.30 17.88 6.94
N GLU A 147 6.75 16.82 6.25
CA GLU A 147 7.61 16.95 5.07
C GLU A 147 6.87 17.60 3.89
N VAL A 148 5.61 17.23 3.66
CA VAL A 148 4.74 17.87 2.65
C VAL A 148 4.56 19.36 2.95
N LEU A 149 4.33 19.72 4.22
CA LEU A 149 4.17 21.11 4.65
C LEU A 149 5.48 21.90 4.52
N ARG A 150 6.62 21.28 4.81
CA ARG A 150 7.96 21.87 4.60
C ARG A 150 8.17 22.21 3.11
N VAL A 151 7.92 21.25 2.22
CA VAL A 151 8.05 21.46 0.78
C VAL A 151 7.10 22.57 0.30
N ARG A 152 5.87 22.61 0.79
CA ARG A 152 4.92 23.70 0.50
C ARG A 152 5.50 25.07 0.91
N MET A 153 6.18 25.16 2.04
CA MET A 153 6.77 26.40 2.55
C MET A 153 7.97 26.89 1.75
N GLU A 154 8.71 25.98 1.10
CA GLU A 154 9.84 26.31 0.22
C GLU A 154 9.40 26.96 -1.10
N ASP A 155 8.11 26.91 -1.42
CA ASP A 155 7.50 27.49 -2.62
C ASP A 155 8.20 27.05 -3.94
N PRO A 156 8.41 25.74 -4.15
CA PRO A 156 9.14 25.22 -5.30
C PRO A 156 8.39 25.42 -6.62
N GLN A 157 9.11 25.39 -7.76
CA GLN A 157 8.51 25.38 -9.11
C GLN A 157 8.04 23.98 -9.49
N LEU A 158 8.81 22.95 -9.12
CA LEU A 158 8.50 21.53 -9.31
C LEU A 158 8.40 20.83 -7.97
N VAL A 159 7.31 20.09 -7.76
CA VAL A 159 7.09 19.27 -6.56
C VAL A 159 7.15 17.80 -6.95
N LEU A 160 7.98 17.03 -6.25
CA LEU A 160 8.12 15.59 -6.42
C LEU A 160 7.55 14.90 -5.17
N MET A 161 6.54 14.06 -5.34
CA MET A 161 5.91 13.29 -4.26
C MET A 161 6.09 11.80 -4.54
N ASP A 162 6.99 11.14 -3.80
CA ASP A 162 7.31 9.72 -4.00
C ASP A 162 6.66 8.85 -2.92
N GLU A 163 5.55 8.19 -3.28
CA GLU A 163 4.77 7.28 -2.42
C GLU A 163 4.43 7.83 -1.03
N VAL A 164 4.16 9.13 -0.95
CA VAL A 164 3.92 9.86 0.31
C VAL A 164 2.75 9.28 1.09
N ALA A 165 1.70 8.87 0.39
CA ALA A 165 0.45 8.41 0.98
C ALA A 165 0.42 6.90 1.30
N ALA A 166 1.52 6.16 1.09
CA ALA A 166 1.56 4.70 1.28
C ALA A 166 1.18 4.24 2.70
N THR A 167 1.36 5.10 3.70
CA THR A 167 1.05 4.81 5.11
C THR A 167 -0.17 5.57 5.64
N PHE A 168 -0.87 6.30 4.78
CA PHE A 168 -1.96 7.19 5.18
C PHE A 168 -3.30 6.47 5.16
N ASN A 169 -4.19 6.90 6.06
CA ASN A 169 -5.62 6.62 5.96
C ASN A 169 -6.28 7.57 4.93
N ASP A 170 -7.53 7.33 4.58
CA ASP A 170 -8.22 8.09 3.54
C ASP A 170 -8.38 9.60 3.89
N HIS A 171 -8.48 9.96 5.18
CA HIS A 171 -8.53 11.35 5.61
C HIS A 171 -7.17 12.06 5.42
N GLU A 172 -6.08 11.40 5.77
CA GLU A 172 -4.71 11.90 5.57
C GLU A 172 -4.40 12.03 4.06
N VAL A 173 -4.83 11.05 3.25
CA VAL A 173 -4.76 11.11 1.78
C VAL A 173 -5.50 12.32 1.25
N ALA A 174 -6.74 12.56 1.70
CA ALA A 174 -7.54 13.72 1.28
C ALA A 174 -6.82 15.04 1.62
N THR A 175 -6.16 15.13 2.76
CA THR A 175 -5.37 16.31 3.19
C THR A 175 -4.19 16.53 2.23
N VAL A 176 -3.38 15.51 1.92
CA VAL A 176 -2.27 15.62 0.97
C VAL A 176 -2.77 16.00 -0.42
N HIS A 177 -3.88 15.40 -0.88
CA HIS A 177 -4.50 15.76 -2.16
C HIS A 177 -4.94 17.23 -2.20
N ALA A 178 -5.50 17.75 -1.10
CA ALA A 178 -5.90 19.16 -1.02
C ALA A 178 -4.67 20.09 -1.13
N ILE A 179 -3.58 19.78 -0.43
CA ILE A 179 -2.31 20.51 -0.51
C ILE A 179 -1.73 20.43 -1.93
N THR A 180 -1.69 19.24 -2.54
CA THR A 180 -1.18 19.02 -3.90
C THR A 180 -1.97 19.83 -4.93
N ARG A 181 -3.32 19.82 -4.86
CA ARG A 181 -4.16 20.66 -5.73
C ARG A 181 -3.95 22.15 -5.50
N GLN A 182 -3.67 22.55 -4.27
CA GLN A 182 -3.37 23.96 -3.97
C GLN A 182 -2.07 24.40 -4.62
N LEU A 183 -1.00 23.60 -4.53
CA LEU A 183 0.28 23.86 -5.20
C LEU A 183 0.11 23.96 -6.72
N ALA A 184 -0.62 23.03 -7.33
CA ALA A 184 -0.92 23.09 -8.77
C ALA A 184 -1.69 24.36 -9.15
N ARG A 185 -2.73 24.77 -8.38
CA ARG A 185 -3.45 26.02 -8.61
C ARG A 185 -2.57 27.26 -8.52
N GLN A 186 -1.48 27.20 -7.78
CA GLN A 186 -0.45 28.25 -7.70
C GLN A 186 0.52 28.23 -8.89
N GLY A 187 0.30 27.36 -9.88
CA GLY A 187 1.13 27.24 -11.07
C GLY A 187 2.33 26.30 -10.92
N ARG A 188 2.43 25.55 -9.83
CA ARG A 188 3.54 24.60 -9.61
C ARG A 188 3.30 23.32 -10.42
N GLY A 189 4.36 22.80 -11.06
CA GLY A 189 4.32 21.46 -11.66
C GLY A 189 4.44 20.39 -10.56
N VAL A 190 3.66 19.31 -10.64
CA VAL A 190 3.71 18.23 -9.66
C VAL A 190 3.90 16.88 -10.36
N ILE A 191 4.85 16.08 -9.87
CA ILE A 191 4.95 14.65 -10.17
C ILE A 191 4.55 13.88 -8.92
N TYR A 192 3.45 13.13 -9.02
CA TYR A 192 2.88 12.36 -7.93
C TYR A 192 3.03 10.87 -8.22
N ILE A 193 3.87 10.18 -7.44
CA ILE A 193 4.07 8.73 -7.55
C ILE A 193 3.21 8.03 -6.50
N THR A 194 2.42 7.09 -6.96
CA THR A 194 1.68 6.16 -6.10
C THR A 194 1.44 4.85 -6.85
N HIS A 195 1.22 3.78 -6.10
CA HIS A 195 0.73 2.52 -6.63
C HIS A 195 -0.80 2.38 -6.49
N ARG A 196 -1.48 3.34 -5.84
CA ARG A 196 -2.93 3.38 -5.68
C ARG A 196 -3.57 4.09 -6.87
N ILE A 197 -4.16 3.33 -7.78
CA ILE A 197 -4.72 3.86 -9.04
C ILE A 197 -5.85 4.85 -8.79
N ASP A 198 -6.67 4.64 -7.74
CA ASP A 198 -7.77 5.54 -7.38
C ASP A 198 -7.26 6.92 -6.94
N GLU A 199 -6.12 6.99 -6.24
CA GLU A 199 -5.48 8.27 -5.92
C GLU A 199 -5.12 9.03 -7.19
N VAL A 200 -4.42 8.39 -8.12
CA VAL A 200 -3.99 9.00 -9.38
C VAL A 200 -5.19 9.46 -10.19
N ARG A 201 -6.24 8.63 -10.30
CA ARG A 201 -7.46 8.95 -11.03
C ARG A 201 -8.23 10.14 -10.44
N SER A 202 -8.18 10.29 -9.12
CA SER A 202 -8.86 11.40 -8.44
C SER A 202 -8.05 12.70 -8.43
N LEU A 203 -6.72 12.62 -8.50
CA LEU A 203 -5.81 13.74 -8.28
C LEU A 203 -5.18 14.26 -9.57
N ALA A 204 -4.69 13.38 -10.45
CA ALA A 204 -3.85 13.74 -11.58
C ALA A 204 -4.64 14.28 -12.77
N ASP A 205 -4.02 15.22 -13.50
CA ASP A 205 -4.52 15.71 -14.79
C ASP A 205 -4.14 14.74 -15.92
N ARG A 206 -2.95 14.11 -15.80
CA ARG A 206 -2.41 13.12 -16.73
C ARG A 206 -1.70 12.01 -15.96
N VAL A 207 -1.87 10.78 -16.42
CA VAL A 207 -1.20 9.58 -15.88
C VAL A 207 -0.16 9.10 -16.87
N VAL A 208 1.06 8.91 -16.40
CA VAL A 208 2.18 8.37 -17.16
C VAL A 208 2.53 7.00 -16.63
N VAL A 209 2.45 5.98 -17.47
CA VAL A 209 2.77 4.60 -17.11
C VAL A 209 4.21 4.29 -17.46
N MET A 210 5.02 3.97 -16.43
CA MET A 210 6.38 3.48 -16.60
C MET A 210 6.46 1.97 -16.44
N ARG A 211 7.20 1.32 -17.33
CA ARG A 211 7.53 -0.10 -17.24
C ARG A 211 8.92 -0.37 -17.79
N GLU A 212 9.71 -1.17 -17.06
CA GLU A 212 11.08 -1.57 -17.47
C GLU A 212 11.99 -0.40 -17.87
N GLY A 213 11.90 0.73 -17.18
CA GLY A 213 12.72 1.90 -17.43
C GLY A 213 12.32 2.75 -18.64
N ALA A 214 11.12 2.58 -19.18
CA ALA A 214 10.57 3.35 -20.30
C ALA A 214 9.15 3.82 -20.00
N ILE A 215 8.76 4.98 -20.53
CA ILE A 215 7.35 5.39 -20.58
C ILE A 215 6.66 4.55 -21.66
N LYS A 216 5.55 3.94 -21.32
CA LYS A 216 4.78 3.06 -22.22
C LYS A 216 3.56 3.74 -22.78
N GLU A 217 2.78 4.36 -21.91
CA GLU A 217 1.53 5.03 -22.27
C GLU A 217 1.29 6.24 -21.37
N GLU A 218 0.46 7.12 -21.87
CA GLU A 218 -0.04 8.28 -21.16
C GLU A 218 -1.56 8.33 -21.29
N PHE A 219 -2.23 8.63 -20.18
CA PHE A 219 -3.69 8.67 -20.11
C PHE A 219 -4.19 9.97 -19.50
N VAL A 220 -5.37 10.40 -19.95
CA VAL A 220 -6.20 11.34 -19.21
C VAL A 220 -7.10 10.53 -18.26
N PRO A 221 -6.95 10.66 -16.92
CA PRO A 221 -7.59 9.74 -15.98
C PRO A 221 -9.11 9.68 -16.05
N ARG A 222 -9.74 10.77 -16.52
CA ARG A 222 -11.21 10.87 -16.67
C ARG A 222 -11.75 10.13 -17.89
N GLU A 223 -10.89 9.79 -18.86
CA GLU A 223 -11.27 9.17 -20.14
C GLU A 223 -11.08 7.66 -20.12
N VAL A 224 -10.36 7.13 -19.11
CA VAL A 224 -10.02 5.71 -19.03
C VAL A 224 -10.47 5.07 -17.73
N GLY A 225 -10.78 3.78 -17.76
CA GLY A 225 -11.03 2.96 -16.57
C GLY A 225 -9.74 2.66 -15.80
N ALA A 226 -9.87 2.34 -14.51
CA ALA A 226 -8.74 1.87 -13.70
C ALA A 226 -8.06 0.65 -14.35
N ASP A 227 -8.86 -0.28 -14.89
CA ASP A 227 -8.41 -1.53 -15.53
C ASP A 227 -7.48 -1.30 -16.72
N GLN A 228 -7.68 -0.21 -17.48
CA GLN A 228 -6.82 0.12 -18.63
C GLN A 228 -5.45 0.61 -18.15
N ILE A 229 -5.41 1.43 -17.08
CA ILE A 229 -4.14 1.89 -16.49
C ILE A 229 -3.39 0.69 -15.91
N VAL A 230 -4.09 -0.18 -15.16
CA VAL A 230 -3.52 -1.42 -14.60
C VAL A 230 -3.02 -2.35 -15.70
N PHE A 231 -3.79 -2.53 -16.77
CA PHE A 231 -3.36 -3.34 -17.92
C PHE A 231 -2.06 -2.80 -18.54
N SER A 232 -1.96 -1.48 -18.72
CA SER A 232 -0.73 -0.87 -19.26
C SER A 232 0.47 -1.05 -18.33
N MET A 233 0.25 -1.04 -17.00
CA MET A 233 1.29 -1.29 -16.00
C MET A 233 1.79 -2.73 -16.03
N LEU A 234 0.88 -3.72 -16.12
CA LEU A 234 1.17 -5.15 -15.92
C LEU A 234 1.30 -5.94 -17.23
N GLU A 235 0.82 -5.40 -18.38
CA GLU A 235 0.66 -6.10 -19.68
C GLU A 235 -0.25 -7.35 -19.59
N ARG A 236 -1.00 -7.44 -18.51
CA ARG A 236 -2.00 -8.47 -18.27
C ARG A 236 -3.25 -7.84 -17.67
N ALA A 237 -4.42 -8.29 -18.06
CA ALA A 237 -5.63 -7.97 -17.33
C ALA A 237 -5.53 -8.58 -15.93
N LEU A 238 -5.86 -7.82 -14.90
CA LEU A 238 -6.20 -8.48 -13.64
C LEU A 238 -7.44 -9.31 -13.92
N PRO A 239 -7.44 -10.62 -13.67
CA PRO A 239 -8.64 -11.41 -13.83
C PRO A 239 -9.75 -10.78 -12.97
N GLU A 240 -10.97 -10.66 -13.52
CA GLU A 240 -12.16 -10.50 -12.68
C GLU A 240 -12.14 -11.70 -11.73
N ARG A 241 -11.82 -11.47 -10.49
CA ARG A 241 -11.78 -12.52 -9.49
C ARG A 241 -13.14 -12.57 -8.82
N ASP A 242 -13.75 -13.73 -8.93
CA ASP A 242 -14.87 -14.04 -8.05
C ASP A 242 -14.35 -14.02 -6.61
N ARG A 243 -15.15 -13.50 -5.70
CA ARG A 243 -14.88 -13.63 -4.26
C ARG A 243 -14.61 -15.10 -3.93
N PRO A 244 -13.75 -15.40 -2.96
CA PRO A 244 -13.60 -16.77 -2.49
C PRO A 244 -14.97 -17.38 -2.29
N GLY A 245 -15.20 -18.59 -2.83
CA GLY A 245 -16.54 -19.17 -2.97
C GLY A 245 -17.37 -19.07 -1.71
N GLY A 246 -18.64 -18.71 -1.86
CA GLY A 246 -19.56 -18.50 -0.73
C GLY A 246 -19.62 -19.73 0.15
N HIS A 247 -19.39 -19.54 1.43
CA HIS A 247 -19.50 -20.60 2.44
C HIS A 247 -20.91 -20.59 2.99
N ASP A 248 -21.62 -21.69 2.75
CA ASP A 248 -22.95 -21.98 3.29
C ASP A 248 -22.83 -22.71 4.63
N HIS A 249 -21.71 -22.46 5.36
CA HIS A 249 -21.46 -23.14 6.63
C HIS A 249 -21.72 -22.20 7.80
N ASP A 250 -22.66 -22.61 8.67
CA ASP A 250 -22.89 -21.99 9.98
C ASP A 250 -21.79 -22.35 11.01
N ASP A 251 -20.80 -23.17 10.61
CA ASP A 251 -19.75 -23.65 11.50
C ASP A 251 -18.76 -22.51 11.82
N GLU A 252 -18.60 -22.23 13.11
CA GLU A 252 -17.67 -21.21 13.63
C GLU A 252 -16.25 -21.77 13.70
N ALA A 253 -15.30 -21.10 13.03
CA ALA A 253 -13.87 -21.40 13.15
C ALA A 253 -13.30 -20.72 14.41
N LEU A 254 -13.69 -19.45 14.64
CA LEU A 254 -13.33 -18.67 15.83
C LEU A 254 -14.56 -17.94 16.35
N SER A 255 -14.81 -18.03 17.64
CA SER A 255 -15.85 -17.26 18.33
C SER A 255 -15.28 -16.67 19.60
N VAL A 256 -15.37 -15.36 19.76
CA VAL A 256 -14.98 -14.64 20.98
C VAL A 256 -16.15 -13.77 21.42
N ARG A 257 -16.42 -13.75 22.74
CA ARG A 257 -17.46 -12.93 23.36
C ARG A 257 -16.93 -12.21 24.57
N GLY A 258 -17.34 -10.97 24.71
CA GLY A 258 -17.01 -10.14 25.86
C GLY A 258 -15.53 -9.79 25.97
N LEU A 259 -14.77 -9.80 24.86
CA LEU A 259 -13.32 -9.52 24.90
C LEU A 259 -13.08 -8.08 25.31
N SER A 260 -12.29 -7.92 26.35
CA SER A 260 -11.85 -6.63 26.89
C SER A 260 -10.37 -6.67 27.22
N THR A 261 -9.67 -5.54 27.07
CA THR A 261 -8.24 -5.40 27.38
C THR A 261 -7.98 -4.10 28.12
N ASP A 262 -6.90 -4.04 28.87
CA ASP A 262 -6.41 -2.79 29.49
C ASP A 262 -5.98 -1.75 28.44
N GLY A 263 -5.70 -2.20 27.21
CA GLY A 263 -5.36 -1.39 26.04
C GLY A 263 -6.53 -0.68 25.37
N GLY A 264 -7.76 -0.82 25.89
CA GLY A 264 -8.92 -0.05 25.46
C GLY A 264 -9.99 -0.81 24.69
N LEU A 265 -9.91 -2.15 24.55
CA LEU A 265 -11.04 -2.94 24.07
C LEU A 265 -12.11 -3.06 25.16
N SER A 266 -13.36 -2.96 24.76
CA SER A 266 -14.50 -3.05 25.65
C SER A 266 -15.63 -3.89 25.07
N ASN A 267 -15.83 -5.09 25.63
CA ASN A 267 -16.93 -5.99 25.31
C ASN A 267 -17.05 -6.29 23.80
N VAL A 268 -15.96 -6.76 23.18
CA VAL A 268 -15.91 -7.08 21.75
C VAL A 268 -16.40 -8.50 21.54
N ASP A 269 -17.40 -8.66 20.66
CA ASP A 269 -17.88 -9.93 20.16
C ASP A 269 -17.49 -10.08 18.69
N LEU A 270 -16.87 -11.22 18.33
CA LEU A 270 -16.45 -11.54 16.98
C LEU A 270 -16.65 -13.01 16.68
N THR A 271 -17.22 -13.29 15.51
CA THR A 271 -17.35 -14.66 15.00
C THR A 271 -16.79 -14.73 13.58
N LEU A 272 -15.84 -15.63 13.36
CA LEU A 272 -15.29 -15.99 12.04
C LEU A 272 -15.80 -17.38 11.68
N ARG A 273 -16.46 -17.49 10.53
CA ARG A 273 -16.98 -18.76 10.05
C ARG A 273 -15.92 -19.55 9.30
N ARG A 274 -16.07 -20.87 9.22
CA ARG A 274 -15.12 -21.74 8.53
C ARG A 274 -15.04 -21.40 7.04
N GLY A 275 -13.80 -21.14 6.58
CA GLY A 275 -13.50 -20.75 5.18
C GLY A 275 -13.99 -19.36 4.80
N GLU A 276 -14.49 -18.55 5.73
CA GLU A 276 -14.88 -17.16 5.52
C GLU A 276 -13.64 -16.25 5.39
N VAL A 277 -13.76 -15.20 4.57
CA VAL A 277 -12.90 -14.02 4.66
C VAL A 277 -13.72 -12.93 5.36
N LEU A 278 -13.42 -12.67 6.62
CA LEU A 278 -14.03 -11.62 7.44
C LEU A 278 -13.14 -10.39 7.42
N GLY A 279 -13.68 -9.25 7.00
CA GLY A 279 -12.98 -7.97 6.98
C GLY A 279 -13.09 -7.26 8.34
N LEU A 280 -12.03 -6.57 8.72
CA LEU A 280 -12.02 -5.67 9.88
C LEU A 280 -11.40 -4.33 9.48
N THR A 281 -12.11 -3.23 9.75
CA THR A 281 -11.64 -1.88 9.49
C THR A 281 -11.97 -0.91 10.62
N GLY A 282 -11.33 0.25 10.60
CA GLY A 282 -11.52 1.30 11.59
C GLY A 282 -10.44 2.37 11.50
N LEU A 283 -10.57 3.45 12.27
CA LEU A 283 -9.50 4.42 12.40
C LEU A 283 -8.30 3.81 13.14
N ARG A 284 -7.12 4.38 12.96
CA ARG A 284 -5.83 3.88 13.49
C ARG A 284 -5.83 3.56 14.99
N ARG A 285 -6.66 4.24 15.79
CA ARG A 285 -6.81 4.01 17.25
C ARG A 285 -8.12 3.31 17.61
N ALA A 286 -8.75 2.64 16.65
CA ALA A 286 -10.03 1.96 16.90
C ALA A 286 -9.91 0.72 17.77
N GLY A 287 -8.68 0.19 18.00
CA GLY A 287 -8.45 -1.01 18.82
C GLY A 287 -8.16 -2.27 17.99
N MET A 288 -7.98 -2.17 16.68
CA MET A 288 -7.76 -3.34 15.80
C MET A 288 -6.49 -4.12 16.18
N ASN A 289 -5.37 -3.43 16.46
CA ASN A 289 -4.12 -4.07 16.84
C ASN A 289 -4.22 -4.74 18.21
N GLU A 290 -4.93 -4.12 19.16
CA GLU A 290 -5.24 -4.69 20.47
C GLU A 290 -6.09 -5.95 20.34
N LEU A 291 -7.10 -5.94 19.45
CA LEU A 291 -7.93 -7.12 19.16
C LEU A 291 -7.07 -8.26 18.62
N VAL A 292 -6.27 -7.99 17.59
CA VAL A 292 -5.37 -8.99 17.03
C VAL A 292 -4.39 -9.49 18.08
N GLY A 293 -3.72 -8.59 18.81
CA GLY A 293 -2.78 -8.97 19.86
C GLY A 293 -3.38 -9.86 20.95
N ALA A 294 -4.66 -9.65 21.29
CA ALA A 294 -5.38 -10.50 22.23
C ALA A 294 -5.73 -11.88 21.62
N LEU A 295 -6.11 -11.94 20.34
CA LEU A 295 -6.45 -13.19 19.65
C LEU A 295 -5.22 -14.07 19.37
N VAL A 296 -4.04 -13.45 19.21
CA VAL A 296 -2.77 -14.19 18.97
C VAL A 296 -1.91 -14.34 20.23
N GLY A 297 -2.40 -13.91 21.40
CA GLY A 297 -1.72 -14.11 22.68
C GLY A 297 -0.51 -13.19 22.94
N VAL A 298 -0.36 -12.10 22.18
CA VAL A 298 0.70 -11.08 22.39
C VAL A 298 0.30 -10.12 23.50
N HIS A 299 -1.01 -9.81 23.61
CA HIS A 299 -1.57 -8.97 24.66
C HIS A 299 -2.54 -9.76 25.53
N PRO A 300 -2.55 -9.54 26.86
CA PRO A 300 -3.52 -10.21 27.73
C PRO A 300 -4.94 -9.70 27.43
N GLY A 301 -5.86 -10.61 27.15
CA GLY A 301 -7.28 -10.35 26.98
C GLY A 301 -8.12 -11.04 28.06
N GLN A 302 -9.18 -10.36 28.50
CA GLN A 302 -10.24 -10.97 29.32
C GLN A 302 -11.46 -11.19 28.42
N TYR A 303 -12.01 -12.38 28.41
CA TYR A 303 -13.17 -12.75 27.61
C TYR A 303 -14.12 -13.66 28.39
N GLU A 304 -15.41 -13.57 28.09
CA GLU A 304 -16.42 -14.47 28.67
C GLU A 304 -16.32 -15.86 28.03
N HIS A 305 -16.11 -15.88 26.69
CA HIS A 305 -15.97 -17.09 25.88
C HIS A 305 -14.95 -16.88 24.77
N LEU A 306 -14.07 -17.88 24.60
CA LEU A 306 -13.22 -18.00 23.42
C LEU A 306 -13.26 -19.44 22.94
N GLN A 307 -13.72 -19.65 21.70
CA GLN A 307 -13.80 -20.97 21.06
C GLN A 307 -13.01 -20.97 19.74
N VAL A 308 -12.27 -22.04 19.54
CA VAL A 308 -11.60 -22.35 18.26
C VAL A 308 -12.12 -23.70 17.79
N SER A 309 -12.70 -23.74 16.59
CA SER A 309 -13.33 -24.95 16.03
C SER A 309 -14.30 -25.63 17.00
N GLY A 310 -15.13 -24.82 17.70
CA GLY A 310 -16.15 -25.27 18.64
C GLY A 310 -15.62 -25.80 20.00
N ARG A 311 -14.32 -25.60 20.30
CA ARG A 311 -13.70 -25.98 21.57
C ARG A 311 -13.40 -24.74 22.39
N ASP A 312 -13.78 -24.74 23.66
CA ASP A 312 -13.38 -23.70 24.60
C ASP A 312 -11.87 -23.76 24.81
N VAL A 313 -11.21 -22.63 24.60
CA VAL A 313 -9.74 -22.50 24.68
C VAL A 313 -9.36 -21.25 25.47
N SER A 314 -8.08 -21.20 25.82
CA SER A 314 -7.48 -20.02 26.44
C SER A 314 -6.15 -19.77 25.72
N ILE A 315 -5.92 -18.53 25.31
CA ILE A 315 -4.71 -18.08 24.62
C ILE A 315 -3.97 -17.14 25.57
N SER A 316 -2.77 -17.53 25.96
CA SER A 316 -1.92 -16.77 26.91
C SER A 316 -0.59 -16.39 26.26
N SER A 317 -0.26 -16.99 25.14
CA SER A 317 0.98 -16.76 24.40
C SER A 317 0.78 -16.98 22.90
N ALA A 318 1.67 -16.46 22.09
CA ALA A 318 1.68 -16.70 20.65
C ALA A 318 1.86 -18.20 20.30
N GLN A 319 2.56 -18.95 21.17
CA GLN A 319 2.71 -20.40 21.02
C GLN A 319 1.35 -21.10 21.14
N ASP A 320 0.51 -20.71 22.09
CA ASP A 320 -0.84 -21.29 22.26
C ASP A 320 -1.68 -21.06 20.99
N ALA A 321 -1.60 -19.85 20.41
CA ALA A 321 -2.33 -19.53 19.17
C ALA A 321 -1.90 -20.45 18.01
N VAL A 322 -0.59 -20.64 17.83
CA VAL A 322 -0.05 -21.52 16.78
C VAL A 322 -0.47 -22.97 17.00
N GLU A 323 -0.44 -23.48 18.25
CA GLU A 323 -0.89 -24.85 18.59
C GLU A 323 -2.37 -25.07 18.34
N LEU A 324 -3.17 -23.98 18.40
CA LEU A 324 -4.61 -23.98 18.08
C LEU A 324 -4.89 -23.81 16.57
N GLY A 325 -3.86 -23.76 15.73
CA GLY A 325 -4.00 -23.57 14.29
C GLY A 325 -4.30 -22.13 13.86
N ILE A 326 -3.96 -21.14 14.70
CA ILE A 326 -4.10 -19.71 14.38
C ILE A 326 -2.76 -19.18 13.87
N GLY A 327 -2.71 -18.83 12.60
CA GLY A 327 -1.60 -18.13 11.97
C GLY A 327 -1.79 -16.62 12.02
N TYR A 328 -0.69 -15.87 12.09
CA TYR A 328 -0.69 -14.43 12.06
C TYR A 328 0.37 -13.88 11.12
N LEU A 329 0.00 -12.89 10.34
CA LEU A 329 0.91 -12.12 9.48
C LEU A 329 0.68 -10.63 9.72
N SER A 330 1.72 -9.96 10.20
CA SER A 330 1.73 -8.52 10.49
C SER A 330 2.40 -7.72 9.37
N ASP A 331 2.05 -6.44 9.28
CA ASP A 331 2.79 -5.44 8.50
C ASP A 331 3.91 -4.77 9.32
N SER A 332 4.11 -5.18 10.59
CA SER A 332 5.10 -4.56 11.46
C SER A 332 6.52 -4.95 11.05
N ASP A 333 7.37 -3.93 10.90
CA ASP A 333 8.79 -4.09 10.55
C ASP A 333 9.56 -4.99 11.55
N ASP A 334 9.09 -5.14 12.79
CA ASP A 334 9.81 -5.87 13.84
C ASP A 334 9.75 -7.40 13.67
N GLU A 335 8.58 -7.96 13.30
CA GLU A 335 8.44 -9.40 13.01
C GLU A 335 9.08 -9.77 11.67
N LEU A 336 8.99 -8.87 10.68
CA LEU A 336 9.67 -9.01 9.41
C LEU A 336 11.20 -8.90 9.57
N ASN A 337 11.70 -8.13 10.53
CA ASN A 337 13.14 -7.92 10.74
C ASN A 337 13.87 -9.20 11.14
N GLU A 338 13.30 -10.08 11.97
CA GLU A 338 13.88 -11.39 12.26
C GLU A 338 13.87 -12.28 11.02
N ALA A 339 12.80 -12.27 10.24
CA ALA A 339 12.69 -12.99 8.98
C ALA A 339 13.60 -12.43 7.87
N HIS A 340 13.97 -11.15 7.92
CA HIS A 340 14.79 -10.48 6.91
C HIS A 340 16.22 -11.04 6.82
N GLU A 341 16.76 -11.56 7.90
CA GLU A 341 18.10 -12.19 7.91
C GLU A 341 18.07 -13.63 7.40
N GLU A 342 16.90 -14.26 7.37
CA GLU A 342 16.72 -15.62 6.90
C GLU A 342 16.86 -15.73 5.37
N SER A 343 17.31 -16.88 4.89
CA SER A 343 17.31 -17.15 3.46
C SER A 343 15.91 -17.51 2.95
N VAL A 344 15.64 -17.20 1.67
CA VAL A 344 14.39 -17.60 0.98
C VAL A 344 14.15 -19.10 1.11
N ALA A 345 15.21 -19.90 0.94
CA ALA A 345 15.11 -21.35 1.05
C ALA A 345 14.70 -21.80 2.45
N ARG A 346 15.19 -21.14 3.51
CA ARG A 346 14.84 -21.51 4.88
C ARG A 346 13.41 -21.12 5.21
N MET A 347 12.99 -19.94 4.79
CA MET A 347 11.62 -19.46 5.03
C MET A 347 10.54 -20.30 4.35
N LEU A 348 10.82 -20.85 3.16
CA LEU A 348 9.90 -21.70 2.40
C LEU A 348 9.96 -23.18 2.78
N ARG A 349 10.93 -23.58 3.61
CA ARG A 349 11.00 -24.94 4.16
C ARG A 349 10.24 -25.01 5.47
N ASN A 350 9.39 -26.02 5.60
CA ASN A 350 8.61 -26.26 6.84
C ASN A 350 9.38 -27.06 7.88
N ASP A 351 10.50 -27.67 7.51
CA ASP A 351 11.30 -28.52 8.36
C ASP A 351 12.66 -27.87 8.65
N ASP A 352 13.10 -27.98 9.89
CA ASP A 352 14.48 -27.68 10.24
C ASP A 352 15.43 -28.56 9.42
N PRO A 353 16.53 -27.99 8.91
CA PRO A 353 17.50 -28.76 8.18
C PRO A 353 18.02 -29.89 9.08
N ASP A 354 17.66 -31.13 8.75
CA ASP A 354 18.16 -32.31 9.42
C ASP A 354 19.64 -32.49 9.04
N PRO A 355 20.60 -32.32 9.96
CA PRO A 355 22.01 -32.42 9.66
C PRO A 355 22.39 -33.81 9.13
N ASP A 356 21.57 -34.83 9.43
CA ASP A 356 21.78 -36.22 9.02
C ASP A 356 21.00 -36.59 7.74
N ALA A 357 20.21 -35.61 7.20
CA ALA A 357 19.51 -35.82 5.93
C ALA A 357 20.52 -36.02 4.80
N GLY A 358 20.53 -37.17 4.20
CA GLY A 358 21.44 -37.48 3.10
C GLY A 358 21.25 -36.49 1.92
N PHE A 359 22.31 -36.30 1.12
CA PHE A 359 22.39 -35.36 -0.03
C PHE A 359 21.16 -35.38 -0.95
N ILE A 360 20.54 -36.54 -1.18
CA ILE A 360 19.36 -36.68 -2.05
C ILE A 360 18.15 -35.96 -1.45
N ARG A 361 17.97 -36.02 -0.13
CA ARG A 361 16.85 -35.34 0.57
C ARG A 361 17.02 -33.83 0.53
N GLU A 362 18.22 -33.33 0.72
CA GLU A 362 18.56 -31.93 0.60
C GLU A 362 18.29 -31.38 -0.81
N VAL A 363 18.72 -32.09 -1.85
CA VAL A 363 18.48 -31.72 -3.26
C VAL A 363 16.98 -31.71 -3.58
N THR A 364 16.20 -32.63 -3.01
CA THR A 364 14.75 -32.69 -3.22
C THR A 364 14.08 -31.49 -2.57
N ALA A 365 14.40 -31.17 -1.32
CA ALA A 365 13.87 -30.02 -0.61
C ALA A 365 14.19 -28.68 -1.35
N LEU A 366 15.41 -28.52 -1.83
CA LEU A 366 15.76 -27.32 -2.64
C LEU A 366 14.99 -27.26 -3.97
N ARG A 367 14.68 -28.38 -4.60
CA ARG A 367 13.84 -28.41 -5.81
C ARG A 367 12.40 -27.98 -5.51
N GLU A 368 11.85 -28.37 -4.37
CA GLU A 368 10.52 -27.95 -3.91
C GLU A 368 10.49 -26.44 -3.67
N VAL A 369 11.51 -25.90 -2.99
CA VAL A 369 11.65 -24.44 -2.81
C VAL A 369 11.70 -23.72 -4.16
N VAL A 370 12.49 -24.19 -5.12
CA VAL A 370 12.55 -23.60 -6.47
C VAL A 370 11.20 -23.66 -7.19
N ALA A 371 10.45 -24.74 -7.00
CA ALA A 371 9.12 -24.88 -7.57
C ALA A 371 8.14 -23.89 -6.93
N GLN A 372 8.17 -23.71 -5.61
CA GLN A 372 7.36 -22.71 -4.89
C GLN A 372 7.72 -21.27 -5.31
N VAL A 373 9.01 -20.93 -5.38
CA VAL A 373 9.47 -19.61 -5.84
C VAL A 373 8.92 -19.28 -7.23
N LYS A 374 8.88 -20.27 -8.13
CA LYS A 374 8.31 -20.10 -9.47
C LYS A 374 6.79 -19.99 -9.44
N ALA A 375 6.12 -20.85 -8.68
CA ALA A 375 4.65 -20.85 -8.57
C ALA A 375 4.10 -19.54 -7.99
N LEU A 376 4.83 -18.95 -7.03
CA LEU A 376 4.48 -17.70 -6.35
C LEU A 376 4.99 -16.45 -7.09
N HIS A 377 5.60 -16.63 -8.26
CA HIS A 377 6.19 -15.52 -9.04
C HIS A 377 7.14 -14.62 -8.23
N ILE A 378 7.93 -15.22 -7.30
CA ILE A 378 8.91 -14.50 -6.49
C ILE A 378 10.11 -14.13 -7.37
N LYS A 379 10.43 -12.83 -7.41
CA LYS A 379 11.53 -12.28 -8.22
C LYS A 379 12.86 -12.43 -7.47
N THR A 380 13.43 -13.63 -7.42
CA THR A 380 14.78 -13.87 -6.88
C THR A 380 15.67 -14.64 -7.85
N HIS A 381 16.96 -14.30 -7.85
CA HIS A 381 18.00 -15.04 -8.57
C HIS A 381 18.81 -15.96 -7.66
N ASP A 382 18.64 -15.80 -6.34
CA ASP A 382 19.38 -16.55 -5.31
C ASP A 382 18.43 -16.95 -4.17
N ILE A 383 18.08 -18.23 -4.12
CA ILE A 383 17.23 -18.79 -3.05
C ILE A 383 17.96 -18.89 -1.70
N GLN A 384 19.28 -18.77 -1.67
CA GLN A 384 20.07 -18.70 -0.45
C GLN A 384 20.25 -17.24 0.02
N GLY A 385 19.82 -16.27 -0.81
CA GLY A 385 19.83 -14.86 -0.47
C GLY A 385 18.84 -14.53 0.65
N GLN A 386 19.13 -13.48 1.39
CA GLN A 386 18.29 -12.99 2.50
C GLN A 386 16.96 -12.44 1.98
N VAL A 387 15.86 -12.78 2.67
CA VAL A 387 14.50 -12.30 2.37
C VAL A 387 14.43 -10.78 2.39
N GLY A 388 15.09 -10.12 3.33
CA GLY A 388 15.10 -8.67 3.47
C GLY A 388 15.68 -7.89 2.27
N LYS A 389 16.33 -8.56 1.32
CA LYS A 389 16.84 -7.96 0.08
C LYS A 389 15.82 -7.98 -1.07
N LEU A 390 14.71 -8.65 -0.89
CA LEU A 390 13.63 -8.74 -1.88
C LEU A 390 12.70 -7.52 -1.83
N SER A 391 11.85 -7.40 -2.83
CA SER A 391 10.76 -6.41 -2.79
C SER A 391 9.77 -6.72 -1.65
N GLY A 392 9.11 -5.70 -1.08
CA GLY A 392 8.11 -5.91 -0.02
C GLY A 392 7.01 -6.90 -0.42
N GLY A 393 6.56 -6.87 -1.68
CA GLY A 393 5.58 -7.83 -2.18
C GLY A 393 6.11 -9.28 -2.21
N ASP A 394 7.38 -9.49 -2.58
CA ASP A 394 7.99 -10.82 -2.56
C ASP A 394 8.22 -11.32 -1.13
N GLN A 395 8.58 -10.43 -0.19
CA GLN A 395 8.67 -10.74 1.24
C GLN A 395 7.33 -11.21 1.80
N GLN A 396 6.25 -10.49 1.50
CA GLN A 396 4.89 -10.85 1.91
C GLN A 396 4.43 -12.18 1.32
N LYS A 397 4.72 -12.44 0.04
CA LYS A 397 4.42 -13.73 -0.59
C LYS A 397 5.14 -14.89 0.09
N ILE A 398 6.41 -14.71 0.48
CA ILE A 398 7.19 -15.72 1.22
C ILE A 398 6.58 -15.96 2.61
N ALA A 399 6.25 -14.89 3.33
CA ALA A 399 5.64 -15.00 4.66
C ALA A 399 4.27 -15.70 4.59
N LEU A 400 3.44 -15.39 3.59
CA LEU A 400 2.16 -16.06 3.38
C LEU A 400 2.33 -17.52 2.95
N ALA A 401 3.30 -17.82 2.08
CA ALA A 401 3.60 -19.17 1.63
C ALA A 401 3.99 -20.10 2.79
N ARG A 402 4.67 -19.58 3.81
CA ARG A 402 4.97 -20.32 5.03
C ARG A 402 3.67 -20.81 5.71
N TRP A 403 2.67 -19.94 5.84
CA TRP A 403 1.38 -20.32 6.42
C TRP A 403 0.58 -21.28 5.53
N MET A 404 0.71 -21.18 4.20
CA MET A 404 0.08 -22.13 3.27
C MET A 404 0.62 -23.56 3.39
N SER A 405 1.82 -23.70 3.91
CA SER A 405 2.49 -24.99 4.07
C SER A 405 2.28 -25.59 5.46
N THR A 406 1.62 -24.86 6.36
CA THR A 406 1.22 -25.33 7.70
C THR A 406 -0.25 -25.69 7.71
N ASP A 407 -0.68 -26.62 8.56
CA ASP A 407 -2.10 -26.94 8.80
C ASP A 407 -2.74 -25.82 9.63
N CYS A 408 -2.93 -24.64 9.00
CA CYS A 408 -3.49 -23.44 9.62
C CYS A 408 -4.99 -23.37 9.31
N ASP A 409 -5.84 -23.52 10.34
CA ASP A 409 -7.30 -23.43 10.20
C ASP A 409 -7.79 -21.97 10.13
N ILE A 410 -7.09 -21.06 10.81
CA ILE A 410 -7.42 -19.64 10.93
C ILE A 410 -6.17 -18.82 10.61
N LEU A 411 -6.30 -17.85 9.71
CA LEU A 411 -5.22 -16.94 9.35
C LEU A 411 -5.64 -15.50 9.58
N ILE A 412 -4.93 -14.79 10.46
CA ILE A 412 -5.13 -13.37 10.74
C ILE A 412 -4.11 -12.58 9.94
N LEU A 413 -4.59 -11.71 9.05
CA LEU A 413 -3.77 -10.89 8.16
C LEU A 413 -3.95 -9.42 8.50
N ASN A 414 -2.89 -8.78 8.97
CA ASN A 414 -2.91 -7.39 9.35
C ASN A 414 -2.22 -6.54 8.27
N HIS A 415 -3.02 -5.86 7.46
CA HIS A 415 -2.57 -5.05 6.32
C HIS A 415 -1.63 -5.79 5.34
N PRO A 416 -1.99 -7.00 4.84
CA PRO A 416 -1.06 -7.86 4.09
C PRO A 416 -0.62 -7.28 2.75
N THR A 417 -1.32 -6.29 2.22
CA THR A 417 -1.04 -5.69 0.90
C THR A 417 -0.55 -4.25 0.98
N ARG A 418 -0.27 -3.76 2.19
CA ARG A 418 0.15 -2.39 2.40
C ARG A 418 1.54 -2.13 1.83
N GLY A 419 1.67 -1.06 1.02
CA GLY A 419 2.96 -0.67 0.45
C GLY A 419 3.51 -1.60 -0.63
N ILE A 420 2.70 -2.52 -1.15
CA ILE A 420 3.08 -3.41 -2.25
C ILE A 420 2.41 -2.99 -3.55
N ASP A 421 3.03 -3.34 -4.67
CA ASP A 421 2.50 -2.98 -6.00
C ASP A 421 1.27 -3.81 -6.39
N VAL A 422 0.52 -3.29 -7.38
CA VAL A 422 -0.74 -3.88 -7.84
C VAL A 422 -0.57 -5.32 -8.35
N GLY A 423 0.57 -5.63 -8.95
CA GLY A 423 0.86 -6.98 -9.45
C GLY A 423 1.03 -7.98 -8.31
N ALA A 424 1.81 -7.61 -7.30
CA ALA A 424 2.03 -8.44 -6.11
C ALA A 424 0.76 -8.57 -5.24
N LYS A 425 -0.08 -7.50 -5.16
CA LYS A 425 -1.42 -7.61 -4.54
C LYS A 425 -2.23 -8.72 -5.19
N GLY A 426 -2.22 -8.76 -6.51
CA GLY A 426 -2.89 -9.80 -7.28
C GLY A 426 -2.45 -11.21 -6.90
N ASP A 427 -1.14 -11.45 -6.85
CA ASP A 427 -0.59 -12.77 -6.49
C ASP A 427 -0.99 -13.17 -5.05
N ILE A 428 -0.97 -12.22 -4.09
CA ILE A 428 -1.41 -12.47 -2.69
C ILE A 428 -2.87 -12.89 -2.64
N TYR A 429 -3.74 -12.25 -3.41
CA TYR A 429 -5.16 -12.60 -3.43
C TYR A 429 -5.42 -13.97 -4.06
N ASP A 430 -4.64 -14.36 -5.07
CA ASP A 430 -4.70 -15.73 -5.61
C ASP A 430 -4.32 -16.76 -4.53
N MET A 431 -3.29 -16.46 -3.74
CA MET A 431 -2.89 -17.29 -2.60
C MET A 431 -4.00 -17.39 -1.53
N LEU A 432 -4.67 -16.26 -1.20
CA LEU A 432 -5.79 -16.24 -0.25
C LEU A 432 -6.99 -17.05 -0.75
N THR A 433 -7.29 -16.96 -2.05
CA THR A 433 -8.35 -17.74 -2.67
C THR A 433 -8.04 -19.24 -2.60
N ASP A 434 -6.80 -19.63 -2.81
CA ASP A 434 -6.37 -21.03 -2.69
C ASP A 434 -6.48 -21.53 -1.25
N LEU A 435 -6.06 -20.72 -0.25
CA LEU A 435 -6.20 -21.03 1.18
C LEU A 435 -7.66 -21.24 1.59
N THR A 436 -8.53 -20.30 1.24
CA THR A 436 -9.94 -20.36 1.63
C THR A 436 -10.66 -21.51 0.93
N SER A 437 -10.30 -21.84 -0.31
CA SER A 437 -10.82 -23.01 -1.02
C SER A 437 -10.47 -24.34 -0.34
N LYS A 438 -9.36 -24.36 0.42
CA LYS A 438 -8.93 -25.52 1.24
C LYS A 438 -9.58 -25.54 2.63
N GLY A 439 -10.39 -24.52 2.97
CA GLY A 439 -11.14 -24.43 4.22
C GLY A 439 -10.51 -23.55 5.30
N THR A 440 -9.38 -22.89 5.02
CA THR A 440 -8.78 -21.90 5.94
C THR A 440 -9.70 -20.69 6.06
N SER A 441 -9.96 -20.24 7.28
CA SER A 441 -10.75 -19.05 7.59
C SER A 441 -9.83 -17.85 7.76
N VAL A 442 -10.18 -16.70 7.18
CA VAL A 442 -9.29 -15.53 7.16
C VAL A 442 -9.94 -14.34 7.86
N LEU A 443 -9.24 -13.73 8.81
CA LEU A 443 -9.55 -12.40 9.35
C LEU A 443 -8.60 -11.40 8.67
N LEU A 444 -9.16 -10.59 7.76
CA LEU A 444 -8.42 -9.59 6.99
C LEU A 444 -8.61 -8.19 7.60
N ILE A 445 -7.55 -7.64 8.17
CA ILE A 445 -7.54 -6.27 8.66
C ILE A 445 -6.99 -5.36 7.57
N SER A 446 -7.76 -4.36 7.17
CA SER A 446 -7.31 -3.36 6.19
C SER A 446 -7.93 -2.00 6.44
N SER A 447 -7.15 -0.96 6.18
CA SER A 447 -7.62 0.43 6.10
C SER A 447 -8.09 0.80 4.68
N GLU A 448 -7.80 -0.04 3.68
CA GLU A 448 -8.25 0.16 2.29
C GLU A 448 -9.65 -0.47 2.14
N MET A 449 -10.70 0.38 2.10
CA MET A 449 -12.08 -0.10 2.02
C MET A 449 -12.38 -0.85 0.72
N SER A 450 -11.77 -0.40 -0.38
CA SER A 450 -11.86 -1.08 -1.68
C SER A 450 -11.34 -2.52 -1.63
N GLU A 451 -10.28 -2.79 -0.86
CA GLU A 451 -9.75 -4.13 -0.63
C GLU A 451 -10.78 -5.01 0.09
N LEU A 452 -11.36 -4.51 1.18
CA LEU A 452 -12.36 -5.25 1.96
C LEU A 452 -13.63 -5.54 1.15
N LEU A 453 -14.11 -4.55 0.39
CA LEU A 453 -15.27 -4.70 -0.49
C LEU A 453 -15.05 -5.71 -1.62
N GLN A 454 -13.81 -5.88 -2.05
CA GLN A 454 -13.46 -6.84 -3.10
C GLN A 454 -13.36 -8.27 -2.56
N TRP A 455 -12.83 -8.48 -1.35
CA TRP A 455 -12.39 -9.80 -0.89
C TRP A 455 -13.19 -10.40 0.27
N CYS A 456 -13.82 -9.55 1.10
CA CYS A 456 -14.50 -10.04 2.29
C CYS A 456 -15.96 -10.44 2.03
N HIS A 457 -16.45 -11.40 2.77
CA HIS A 457 -17.87 -11.81 2.78
C HIS A 457 -18.69 -10.89 3.69
N ARG A 458 -18.13 -10.57 4.84
CA ARG A 458 -18.65 -9.61 5.82
C ARG A 458 -17.53 -8.67 6.25
N ILE A 459 -17.90 -7.47 6.67
CA ILE A 459 -16.96 -6.44 7.13
C ILE A 459 -17.45 -5.91 8.47
N LEU A 460 -16.55 -5.99 9.47
CA LEU A 460 -16.73 -5.40 10.77
C LEU A 460 -16.06 -4.03 10.82
N VAL A 461 -16.72 -3.07 11.46
CA VAL A 461 -16.14 -1.74 11.68
C VAL A 461 -15.90 -1.56 13.17
N MET A 462 -14.64 -1.27 13.51
CA MET A 462 -14.24 -0.92 14.87
C MET A 462 -14.15 0.58 15.07
N ARG A 463 -14.58 1.04 16.24
CA ARG A 463 -14.43 2.41 16.73
C ARG A 463 -14.34 2.41 18.25
N GLU A 464 -13.35 3.14 18.80
CA GLU A 464 -13.17 3.33 20.25
C GLU A 464 -13.18 2.01 21.04
N GLY A 465 -12.51 0.98 20.51
CA GLY A 465 -12.38 -0.32 21.19
C GLY A 465 -13.61 -1.23 21.12
N GLN A 466 -14.60 -0.91 20.28
CA GLN A 466 -15.82 -1.68 20.10
C GLN A 466 -16.12 -1.95 18.63
N ILE A 467 -16.81 -3.05 18.33
CA ILE A 467 -17.40 -3.28 17.00
C ILE A 467 -18.72 -2.51 16.96
N VAL A 468 -18.76 -1.49 16.07
CA VAL A 468 -19.92 -0.58 15.95
C VAL A 468 -20.82 -0.90 14.76
N SER A 469 -20.35 -1.70 13.82
CA SER A 469 -21.10 -2.10 12.63
C SER A 469 -20.61 -3.44 12.10
N GLU A 470 -21.55 -4.24 11.63
CA GLU A 470 -21.30 -5.44 10.83
C GLU A 470 -22.12 -5.30 9.54
N GLN A 471 -21.48 -5.43 8.40
CA GLN A 471 -22.11 -5.32 7.09
C GLN A 471 -21.78 -6.53 6.24
N THR A 472 -22.79 -7.12 5.61
CA THR A 472 -22.53 -8.08 4.53
C THR A 472 -22.00 -7.32 3.31
N ASN A 473 -21.11 -7.92 2.55
CA ASN A 473 -20.49 -7.24 1.42
C ASN A 473 -21.50 -6.71 0.39
N ASP A 474 -22.64 -7.40 0.19
CA ASP A 474 -23.69 -6.95 -0.75
C ASP A 474 -24.37 -5.64 -0.32
N GLN A 475 -24.29 -5.31 0.96
CA GLN A 475 -24.86 -4.11 1.56
C GLN A 475 -23.81 -3.02 1.79
N ALA A 476 -22.53 -3.42 1.88
CA ALA A 476 -21.42 -2.52 2.16
C ALA A 476 -21.07 -1.68 0.93
N THR A 477 -20.77 -0.40 1.15
CA THR A 477 -20.16 0.51 0.20
C THR A 477 -19.08 1.30 0.91
N GLU A 478 -18.16 1.93 0.18
CA GLU A 478 -17.16 2.80 0.80
C GLU A 478 -17.82 3.89 1.67
N ASP A 479 -18.93 4.47 1.20
CA ASP A 479 -19.67 5.50 1.95
C ASP A 479 -20.26 4.95 3.25
N THR A 480 -20.84 3.74 3.24
CA THR A 480 -21.44 3.13 4.44
C THR A 480 -20.38 2.72 5.45
N LEU A 481 -19.25 2.22 4.99
CA LEU A 481 -18.11 1.88 5.84
C LEU A 481 -17.48 3.14 6.44
N MET A 482 -17.26 4.19 5.62
CA MET A 482 -16.70 5.44 6.09
C MET A 482 -17.61 6.12 7.13
N ALA A 483 -18.92 6.12 6.91
CA ALA A 483 -19.87 6.65 7.88
C ALA A 483 -19.81 5.91 9.23
N ALA A 484 -19.73 4.57 9.20
CA ALA A 484 -19.57 3.77 10.40
C ALA A 484 -18.24 4.04 11.13
N VAL A 485 -17.14 4.15 10.36
CA VAL A 485 -15.81 4.46 10.89
C VAL A 485 -15.76 5.84 11.56
N THR A 486 -16.38 6.87 10.94
CA THR A 486 -16.37 8.25 11.45
C THR A 486 -17.50 8.54 12.45
N GLY A 487 -18.49 7.64 12.56
CA GLY A 487 -19.67 7.86 13.40
C GLY A 487 -20.66 8.88 12.85
N GLN A 488 -20.61 9.15 11.55
CA GLN A 488 -21.54 10.04 10.89
C GLN A 488 -22.79 9.30 10.45
N GLU A 489 -23.97 9.90 10.62
CA GLU A 489 -25.21 9.36 10.06
C GLU A 489 -25.22 9.62 8.54
N LEU A 490 -25.46 8.57 7.75
CA LEU A 490 -25.67 8.71 6.32
C LEU A 490 -26.97 9.52 6.06
N PRO A 491 -26.92 10.53 5.19
CA PRO A 491 -28.16 11.18 4.75
C PRO A 491 -29.06 10.12 4.08
N SER A 492 -30.33 10.10 4.44
CA SER A 492 -31.36 9.10 4.08
C SER A 492 -31.58 8.87 2.56
N HIS A 493 -30.79 9.48 1.70
CA HIS A 493 -30.85 9.37 0.23
C HIS A 493 -29.70 8.53 -0.38
N ALA A 494 -28.73 8.06 0.40
CA ALA A 494 -27.56 7.32 -0.11
C ALA A 494 -27.82 5.83 -0.34
N VAL A 495 -28.94 5.27 0.13
CA VAL A 495 -29.33 3.88 -0.10
C VAL A 495 -30.05 3.75 -1.46
N ARG A 496 -29.41 4.13 -2.56
CA ARG A 496 -29.87 3.72 -3.89
C ARG A 496 -29.13 2.44 -4.29
N LYS A 497 -29.87 1.33 -4.26
CA LYS A 497 -29.49 0.07 -4.91
C LYS A 497 -28.93 0.38 -6.31
N ARG A 498 -27.65 0.08 -6.54
CA ARG A 498 -27.18 -0.12 -7.90
C ARG A 498 -27.90 -1.37 -8.42
N HIS A 499 -28.95 -1.19 -9.19
CA HIS A 499 -29.45 -2.23 -10.07
C HIS A 499 -28.26 -2.63 -10.97
N VAL A 500 -27.88 -3.88 -10.87
CA VAL A 500 -27.06 -4.56 -11.88
C VAL A 500 -27.73 -4.25 -13.22
N ALA A 501 -27.06 -3.49 -14.07
CA ALA A 501 -27.52 -3.25 -15.42
C ALA A 501 -27.48 -4.61 -16.12
N ASP A 502 -28.67 -5.10 -16.49
CA ASP A 502 -28.87 -6.28 -17.32
C ASP A 502 -27.89 -6.24 -18.51
N HIS A 503 -27.00 -7.21 -18.54
CA HIS A 503 -26.19 -7.47 -19.71
C HIS A 503 -27.10 -7.96 -20.84
N ALA A 504 -27.55 -7.03 -21.67
CA ALA A 504 -28.12 -7.37 -22.96
C ALA A 504 -27.06 -8.14 -23.78
N PRO A 505 -27.39 -9.28 -24.38
CA PRO A 505 -26.44 -10.09 -25.14
C PRO A 505 -25.87 -9.27 -26.30
N ARG A 506 -24.56 -9.10 -26.34
CA ARG A 506 -23.85 -8.47 -27.46
C ARG A 506 -24.17 -9.24 -28.75
N ARG A 507 -24.88 -8.60 -29.68
CA ARG A 507 -25.04 -9.07 -31.04
C ARG A 507 -23.67 -9.30 -31.67
N ARG A 508 -23.37 -10.57 -31.99
CA ARG A 508 -22.23 -10.93 -32.83
C ARG A 508 -22.42 -10.28 -34.19
N LEU A 509 -21.53 -9.40 -34.58
CA LEU A 509 -21.40 -8.96 -35.97
C LEU A 509 -20.92 -10.15 -36.80
N PRO A 510 -21.53 -10.43 -37.99
CA PRO A 510 -21.09 -11.52 -38.84
C PRO A 510 -19.73 -11.17 -39.47
N LEU A 511 -18.81 -12.13 -39.41
CA LEU A 511 -17.58 -12.14 -40.20
C LEU A 511 -17.94 -12.06 -41.68
N ARG A 512 -17.55 -11.01 -42.39
CA ARG A 512 -17.53 -10.95 -43.83
C ARG A 512 -16.39 -11.83 -44.35
N THR A 513 -16.72 -13.01 -44.76
CA THR A 513 -15.96 -13.79 -45.74
C THR A 513 -16.39 -13.32 -47.12
N ASP A 514 -15.54 -12.62 -47.83
CA ASP A 514 -15.57 -12.60 -49.30
C ASP A 514 -14.12 -12.59 -49.81
N VAL A 515 -13.67 -13.82 -50.10
CA VAL A 515 -12.62 -14.09 -51.06
C VAL A 515 -13.30 -14.36 -52.36
N ARG A 516 -13.17 -13.52 -53.34
CA ARG A 516 -13.32 -13.89 -54.76
C ARG A 516 -12.01 -13.57 -55.47
N SER A 517 -11.40 -14.66 -55.86
CA SER A 517 -10.49 -14.76 -56.98
C SER A 517 -11.20 -14.34 -58.27
N GLU A 518 -10.55 -13.51 -59.07
CA GLU A 518 -10.64 -13.64 -60.54
C GLU A 518 -9.33 -13.21 -61.18
N CYS A 519 -8.81 -14.14 -61.94
CA CYS A 519 -7.74 -13.95 -62.91
C CYS A 519 -8.19 -13.01 -64.04
N GLU A 520 -7.32 -12.10 -64.45
CA GLU A 520 -6.74 -12.01 -65.81
C GLU A 520 -5.58 -11.05 -65.79
#